data_f461cb4baed8c09dc569d6440126d4be
#
_entry.id   f461cb4baed8c09dc569d6440126d4be
#
_cell.length_a   1.000
_cell.length_b   1.000
_cell.length_c   1.000
_cell.angle_alpha   90.00
_cell.angle_beta   90.00
_cell.angle_gamma   90.00
#
_symmetry.space_group_name_H-M   'P 1'
#
loop_
_entity.id
_entity.type
_entity.pdbx_description
1 polymer ?
#
loop_
_entity_poly.entity_id
_entity_poly.type
_entity_poly.pdbx_seq_one_letter_code
_entity_poly.pdbx_strand_id
1 'polypeptide(L)'
;MTEHRLITEGLRFPEGPVALPNGDVLVVEIGGGCLTRVHPDGSKSIVAEPGGGPNGAAMGPDGKCYVCNNGGFRMLERDGRMFPLGQDENYSGGRIERIDIDTGKIEVLYTHCDGVALKGPNDIVFDAHGGFWFTDHGKERRRDRDVTGVYYALADGSAITEAIFPSEAPNGIGLSPSEDELYVAETHTGRLWAYALDGPGKLAGPKTPVRGHQGRLVAGLSGLQLFDSLAVDGAGNVCVATIHNGGITVIPPDGSHISHVPMPDPITTNICFGGEDLKTAYITLSSTGKLVAMDWPRPGLALNYLNK
;
A
#
# COMPACT_ATOMS: atom_id res chain seq x y z
N MET A 1 18.01 18.27 8.23
CA MET A 1 16.94 17.94 7.24
C MET A 1 17.49 16.82 6.40
N THR A 2 16.83 15.68 6.37
CA THR A 2 17.21 14.57 5.50
C THR A 2 16.99 15.01 4.06
N GLU A 3 18.07 15.02 3.26
CA GLU A 3 18.02 15.48 1.88
C GLU A 3 17.32 14.43 1.03
N HIS A 4 16.23 14.80 0.36
CA HIS A 4 15.57 13.97 -0.63
C HIS A 4 15.80 14.55 -2.04
N ARG A 5 15.92 13.69 -3.04
CA ARG A 5 16.05 14.07 -4.44
C ARG A 5 14.75 13.79 -5.21
N LEU A 6 14.37 14.71 -6.09
CA LEU A 6 13.25 14.49 -7.01
C LEU A 6 13.67 13.44 -8.05
N ILE A 7 12.83 12.41 -8.22
CA ILE A 7 12.98 11.42 -9.31
C ILE A 7 12.13 11.84 -10.51
N THR A 8 10.84 12.10 -10.29
CA THR A 8 9.94 12.60 -11.33
C THR A 8 8.80 13.40 -10.71
N GLU A 9 8.10 14.18 -11.54
CA GLU A 9 6.91 14.95 -11.17
C GLU A 9 5.84 14.89 -12.26
N GLY A 10 4.65 15.46 -12.00
CA GLY A 10 3.52 15.44 -12.93
C GLY A 10 2.81 14.10 -12.98
N LEU A 11 2.94 13.28 -11.92
CA LEU A 11 2.12 12.11 -11.68
C LEU A 11 0.74 12.54 -11.12
N ARG A 12 -0.29 11.76 -11.38
CA ARG A 12 -1.65 12.05 -10.94
C ARG A 12 -2.03 11.25 -9.70
N PHE A 13 -1.67 11.76 -8.54
CA PHE A 13 -1.83 11.11 -7.23
C PHE A 13 -1.12 9.74 -7.19
N PRO A 14 0.24 9.76 -7.22
CA PRO A 14 1.04 8.54 -7.26
C PRO A 14 0.94 7.73 -5.97
N GLU A 15 0.89 6.40 -6.13
CA GLU A 15 0.80 5.40 -5.08
C GLU A 15 1.54 4.12 -5.47
N GLY A 16 1.58 3.13 -4.57
CA GLY A 16 2.07 1.79 -4.79
C GLY A 16 3.42 1.71 -5.49
N PRO A 17 4.48 2.38 -5.01
CA PRO A 17 5.77 2.37 -5.67
C PRO A 17 6.43 0.99 -5.52
N VAL A 18 6.97 0.45 -6.62
CA VAL A 18 7.72 -0.81 -6.66
C VAL A 18 9.07 -0.56 -7.34
N ALA A 19 10.15 -0.58 -6.58
CA ALA A 19 11.50 -0.38 -7.09
C ALA A 19 12.04 -1.66 -7.72
N LEU A 20 12.17 -1.69 -9.03
CA LEU A 20 12.66 -2.84 -9.78
C LEU A 20 14.20 -2.97 -9.71
N PRO A 21 14.76 -4.20 -9.84
CA PRO A 21 16.21 -4.41 -9.79
C PRO A 21 17.01 -3.67 -10.87
N ASN A 22 16.37 -3.31 -12.00
CA ASN A 22 17.01 -2.56 -13.09
C ASN A 22 17.08 -1.05 -12.83
N GLY A 23 16.56 -0.57 -11.69
CA GLY A 23 16.53 0.83 -11.30
C GLY A 23 15.26 1.58 -11.72
N ASP A 24 14.37 0.98 -12.50
CA ASP A 24 13.05 1.54 -12.76
C ASP A 24 12.20 1.48 -11.48
N VAL A 25 11.23 2.39 -11.37
CA VAL A 25 10.20 2.33 -10.32
C VAL A 25 8.83 2.28 -10.99
N LEU A 26 8.06 1.22 -10.72
CA LEU A 26 6.64 1.22 -11.08
C LEU A 26 5.88 2.06 -10.05
N VAL A 27 4.92 2.83 -10.53
CA VAL A 27 4.05 3.67 -9.69
C VAL A 27 2.64 3.58 -10.25
N VAL A 28 1.66 3.34 -9.41
CA VAL A 28 0.26 3.50 -9.83
C VAL A 28 -0.16 4.96 -9.67
N GLU A 29 -1.05 5.42 -10.54
CA GLU A 29 -1.60 6.77 -10.47
C GLU A 29 -3.11 6.69 -10.24
N ILE A 30 -3.55 6.90 -9.00
CA ILE A 30 -4.98 6.79 -8.64
C ILE A 30 -5.81 7.77 -9.47
N GLY A 31 -5.36 9.02 -9.58
CA GLY A 31 -6.05 10.05 -10.36
C GLY A 31 -5.80 9.95 -11.87
N GLY A 32 -4.86 9.12 -12.30
CA GLY A 32 -4.56 8.82 -13.70
C GLY A 32 -5.23 7.54 -14.19
N GLY A 33 -5.57 6.63 -13.29
CA GLY A 33 -6.12 5.32 -13.64
C GLY A 33 -5.12 4.42 -14.36
N CYS A 34 -3.81 4.57 -14.11
CA CYS A 34 -2.76 3.87 -14.84
C CYS A 34 -1.64 3.34 -13.93
N LEU A 35 -0.89 2.37 -14.47
CA LEU A 35 0.40 1.92 -13.97
C LEU A 35 1.49 2.57 -14.83
N THR A 36 2.35 3.34 -14.21
CA THR A 36 3.43 4.11 -14.85
C THR A 36 4.79 3.53 -14.45
N ARG A 37 5.69 3.41 -15.41
CA ARG A 37 7.10 3.10 -15.21
C ARG A 37 7.89 4.41 -15.20
N VAL A 38 8.61 4.67 -14.13
CA VAL A 38 9.53 5.79 -13.97
C VAL A 38 10.96 5.27 -14.13
N HIS A 39 11.68 5.82 -15.10
CA HIS A 39 13.08 5.43 -15.38
C HIS A 39 14.07 6.19 -14.48
N PRO A 40 15.32 5.70 -14.32
CA PRO A 40 16.33 6.35 -13.49
C PRO A 40 16.65 7.80 -13.88
N ASP A 41 16.43 8.17 -15.14
CA ASP A 41 16.59 9.54 -15.65
C ASP A 41 15.37 10.45 -15.39
N GLY A 42 14.34 9.91 -14.74
CA GLY A 42 13.09 10.61 -14.43
C GLY A 42 12.05 10.63 -15.55
N SER A 43 12.37 10.07 -16.72
CA SER A 43 11.38 9.89 -17.79
C SER A 43 10.32 8.86 -17.39
N LYS A 44 9.15 8.92 -18.03
CA LYS A 44 7.99 8.09 -17.68
C LYS A 44 7.40 7.43 -18.91
N SER A 45 6.89 6.22 -18.75
CA SER A 45 6.08 5.51 -19.74
C SER A 45 4.90 4.81 -19.07
N ILE A 46 3.72 4.89 -19.69
CA ILE A 46 2.55 4.15 -19.22
C ILE A 46 2.74 2.66 -19.56
N VAL A 47 2.61 1.79 -18.56
CA VAL A 47 2.65 0.34 -18.73
C VAL A 47 1.27 -0.19 -19.07
N ALA A 48 0.24 0.26 -18.34
CA ALA A 48 -1.13 -0.19 -18.51
C ALA A 48 -2.12 0.86 -17.99
N GLU A 49 -3.35 0.82 -18.51
CA GLU A 49 -4.45 1.71 -18.11
C GLU A 49 -5.65 0.89 -17.58
N PRO A 50 -5.57 0.32 -16.35
CA PRO A 50 -6.68 -0.43 -15.78
C PRO A 50 -7.93 0.41 -15.51
N GLY A 51 -7.80 1.73 -15.49
CA GLY A 51 -8.89 2.62 -15.09
C GLY A 51 -9.23 2.50 -13.60
N GLY A 52 -10.36 3.05 -13.18
CA GLY A 52 -10.75 3.08 -11.77
C GLY A 52 -9.76 3.87 -10.92
N GLY A 53 -9.22 3.25 -9.90
CA GLY A 53 -8.21 3.84 -9.01
C GLY A 53 -7.19 2.79 -8.58
N PRO A 54 -6.17 2.49 -9.42
CA PRO A 54 -5.08 1.62 -9.01
C PRO A 54 -4.34 2.25 -7.82
N ASN A 55 -4.10 1.47 -6.76
CA ASN A 55 -3.63 1.97 -5.48
C ASN A 55 -2.35 1.24 -5.03
N GLY A 56 -2.43 0.10 -4.35
CA GLY A 56 -1.26 -0.69 -3.98
C GLY A 56 -0.77 -1.57 -5.13
N ALA A 57 0.53 -1.84 -5.19
CA ALA A 57 1.14 -2.70 -6.18
C ALA A 57 2.25 -3.57 -5.61
N ALA A 58 2.37 -4.82 -6.08
CA ALA A 58 3.47 -5.72 -5.72
C ALA A 58 3.80 -6.67 -6.88
N MET A 59 5.06 -7.10 -6.99
CA MET A 59 5.45 -8.15 -7.93
C MET A 59 5.07 -9.52 -7.38
N GLY A 60 4.49 -10.35 -8.22
CA GLY A 60 4.07 -11.71 -7.87
C GLY A 60 5.01 -12.80 -8.39
N PRO A 61 4.71 -14.08 -8.04
CA PRO A 61 5.57 -15.23 -8.36
C PRO A 61 5.70 -15.52 -9.86
N ASP A 62 4.84 -14.96 -10.68
CA ASP A 62 4.84 -15.09 -12.14
C ASP A 62 5.54 -13.91 -12.85
N GLY A 63 6.22 -13.04 -12.09
CA GLY A 63 6.91 -11.86 -12.60
C GLY A 63 6.00 -10.73 -13.06
N LYS A 64 4.70 -10.80 -12.75
CA LYS A 64 3.73 -9.77 -13.07
C LYS A 64 3.46 -8.85 -11.88
N CYS A 65 2.96 -7.65 -12.16
CA CYS A 65 2.54 -6.69 -11.16
C CYS A 65 1.07 -6.93 -10.76
N TYR A 66 0.83 -7.14 -9.48
CA TYR A 66 -0.51 -7.25 -8.90
C TYR A 66 -0.91 -5.91 -8.32
N VAL A 67 -2.11 -5.45 -8.66
CA VAL A 67 -2.60 -4.12 -8.34
C VAL A 67 -3.92 -4.22 -7.58
N CYS A 68 -3.97 -3.58 -6.42
CA CYS A 68 -5.20 -3.26 -5.73
C CYS A 68 -5.87 -2.10 -6.44
N ASN A 69 -7.04 -2.31 -7.03
CA ASN A 69 -7.79 -1.24 -7.68
C ASN A 69 -9.01 -0.88 -6.83
N ASN A 70 -9.04 0.33 -6.32
CA ASN A 70 -10.08 0.81 -5.42
C ASN A 70 -11.36 1.28 -6.13
N GLY A 71 -11.43 1.15 -7.46
CA GLY A 71 -12.59 1.50 -8.28
C GLY A 71 -12.76 2.99 -8.58
N GLY A 72 -11.93 3.86 -8.01
CA GLY A 72 -11.90 5.30 -8.26
C GLY A 72 -12.30 6.17 -7.07
N PHE A 73 -11.59 7.30 -6.94
CA PHE A 73 -11.92 8.41 -6.06
C PHE A 73 -12.31 9.63 -6.87
N ARG A 74 -13.28 10.39 -6.38
CA ARG A 74 -13.52 11.74 -6.85
C ARG A 74 -12.32 12.59 -6.43
N MET A 75 -11.62 13.17 -7.40
CA MET A 75 -10.45 14.00 -7.18
C MET A 75 -10.81 15.49 -7.25
N LEU A 76 -10.28 16.26 -6.31
CA LEU A 76 -10.28 17.72 -6.32
C LEU A 76 -8.89 18.21 -6.65
N GLU A 77 -8.77 18.97 -7.74
CA GLU A 77 -7.55 19.71 -8.06
C GLU A 77 -7.68 21.15 -7.54
N ARG A 78 -6.75 21.56 -6.70
CA ARG A 78 -6.72 22.91 -6.14
C ARG A 78 -5.28 23.36 -5.90
N ASP A 79 -4.93 24.55 -6.38
CA ASP A 79 -3.62 25.17 -6.20
C ASP A 79 -2.45 24.26 -6.64
N GLY A 80 -2.62 23.54 -7.76
CA GLY A 80 -1.64 22.58 -8.28
C GLY A 80 -1.48 21.30 -7.46
N ARG A 81 -2.42 21.02 -6.57
CA ARG A 81 -2.46 19.81 -5.76
C ARG A 81 -3.73 19.02 -5.99
N MET A 82 -3.65 17.72 -5.80
CA MET A 82 -4.76 16.78 -5.96
C MET A 82 -5.16 16.17 -4.60
N PHE A 83 -6.46 16.06 -4.35
CA PHE A 83 -7.02 15.55 -3.09
C PHE A 83 -8.16 14.56 -3.36
N PRO A 84 -8.18 13.37 -2.72
CA PRO A 84 -9.31 12.46 -2.82
C PRO A 84 -10.47 12.96 -1.94
N LEU A 85 -11.70 12.90 -2.50
CA LEU A 85 -12.94 13.34 -1.84
C LEU A 85 -13.97 12.21 -1.69
N GLY A 86 -13.51 10.97 -1.43
CA GLY A 86 -14.39 9.82 -1.31
C GLY A 86 -14.73 9.19 -2.67
N GLN A 87 -15.80 8.39 -2.71
CA GLN A 87 -16.17 7.58 -3.86
C GLN A 87 -16.47 8.43 -5.11
N ASP A 88 -15.91 8.03 -6.25
CA ASP A 88 -16.21 8.63 -7.55
C ASP A 88 -17.65 8.33 -8.01
N GLU A 89 -18.24 9.22 -8.80
CA GLU A 89 -19.56 9.02 -9.40
C GLU A 89 -19.54 7.86 -10.43
N ASN A 90 -18.38 7.63 -11.07
CA ASN A 90 -18.12 6.54 -12.00
C ASN A 90 -17.39 5.37 -11.34
N TYR A 91 -17.57 5.19 -10.05
CA TYR A 91 -16.94 4.09 -9.29
C TYR A 91 -17.16 2.74 -9.99
N SER A 92 -16.06 2.06 -10.34
CA SER A 92 -16.07 0.84 -11.17
C SER A 92 -16.04 -0.47 -10.39
N GLY A 93 -16.13 -0.41 -9.06
CA GLY A 93 -15.98 -1.57 -8.17
C GLY A 93 -14.53 -1.82 -7.77
N GLY A 94 -14.35 -2.31 -6.52
CA GLY A 94 -13.06 -2.76 -6.01
C GLY A 94 -12.65 -4.08 -6.65
N ARG A 95 -11.36 -4.24 -6.96
CA ARG A 95 -10.84 -5.47 -7.57
C ARG A 95 -9.34 -5.63 -7.40
N ILE A 96 -8.87 -6.87 -7.55
CA ILE A 96 -7.44 -7.18 -7.70
C ILE A 96 -7.18 -7.49 -9.16
N GLU A 97 -6.18 -6.81 -9.72
CA GLU A 97 -5.74 -6.97 -11.10
C GLU A 97 -4.31 -7.49 -11.15
N ARG A 98 -4.00 -8.25 -12.19
CA ARG A 98 -2.66 -8.73 -12.53
C ARG A 98 -2.26 -8.13 -13.87
N ILE A 99 -1.12 -7.45 -13.91
CA ILE A 99 -0.63 -6.71 -15.07
C ILE A 99 0.72 -7.26 -15.51
N ASP A 100 0.80 -7.67 -16.75
CA ASP A 100 2.06 -8.03 -17.40
C ASP A 100 2.80 -6.73 -17.75
N ILE A 101 3.94 -6.48 -17.09
CA ILE A 101 4.65 -5.21 -17.17
C ILE A 101 5.42 -4.99 -18.48
N ASP A 102 5.54 -6.02 -19.32
CA ASP A 102 6.20 -5.95 -20.62
C ASP A 102 5.19 -5.71 -21.74
N THR A 103 3.98 -6.28 -21.64
CA THR A 103 2.95 -6.21 -22.67
C THR A 103 1.80 -5.24 -22.34
N GLY A 104 1.67 -4.84 -21.08
CA GLY A 104 0.54 -4.05 -20.58
C GLY A 104 -0.78 -4.83 -20.46
N LYS A 105 -0.75 -6.16 -20.64
CA LYS A 105 -1.97 -6.99 -20.54
C LYS A 105 -2.49 -7.02 -19.10
N ILE A 106 -3.78 -6.69 -18.95
CA ILE A 106 -4.48 -6.65 -17.67
C ILE A 106 -5.39 -7.86 -17.55
N GLU A 107 -5.43 -8.48 -16.38
CA GLU A 107 -6.34 -9.55 -16.01
C GLU A 107 -6.94 -9.25 -14.63
N VAL A 108 -8.27 -9.30 -14.52
CA VAL A 108 -8.98 -9.17 -13.24
C VAL A 108 -9.00 -10.54 -12.56
N LEU A 109 -8.44 -10.64 -11.34
CA LEU A 109 -8.40 -11.89 -10.57
C LEU A 109 -9.55 -12.01 -9.58
N TYR A 110 -9.82 -10.96 -8.81
CA TYR A 110 -10.82 -10.96 -7.75
C TYR A 110 -11.65 -9.69 -7.76
N THR A 111 -12.97 -9.85 -7.60
CA THR A 111 -13.93 -8.76 -7.41
C THR A 111 -14.82 -8.98 -6.19
N HIS A 112 -14.85 -10.22 -5.65
CA HIS A 112 -15.69 -10.63 -4.54
C HIS A 112 -14.95 -11.62 -3.64
N CYS A 113 -15.32 -11.65 -2.35
CA CYS A 113 -15.01 -12.70 -1.39
C CYS A 113 -16.32 -13.20 -0.77
N ASP A 114 -16.57 -14.51 -0.81
CA ASP A 114 -17.80 -15.14 -0.28
C ASP A 114 -19.11 -14.44 -0.71
N GLY A 115 -19.17 -13.99 -1.95
CA GLY A 115 -20.33 -13.29 -2.52
C GLY A 115 -20.42 -11.80 -2.15
N VAL A 116 -19.51 -11.28 -1.31
CA VAL A 116 -19.43 -9.86 -0.96
C VAL A 116 -18.45 -9.17 -1.90
N ALA A 117 -18.90 -8.09 -2.56
CA ALA A 117 -18.04 -7.33 -3.45
C ALA A 117 -16.94 -6.59 -2.70
N LEU A 118 -15.71 -6.65 -3.19
CA LEU A 118 -14.61 -5.79 -2.76
C LEU A 118 -14.99 -4.32 -2.98
N LYS A 119 -14.61 -3.44 -2.05
CA LYS A 119 -15.02 -2.04 -2.05
C LYS A 119 -13.92 -1.09 -2.49
N GLY A 120 -12.79 -1.18 -1.87
CA GLY A 120 -11.66 -0.31 -2.13
C GLY A 120 -10.34 -0.96 -1.79
N PRO A 121 -9.95 -2.07 -2.48
CA PRO A 121 -8.64 -2.67 -2.29
C PRO A 121 -7.55 -1.60 -2.32
N ASN A 122 -6.65 -1.65 -1.33
CA ASN A 122 -5.72 -0.55 -1.09
C ASN A 122 -4.26 -0.99 -1.23
N ASP A 123 -3.72 -1.75 -0.30
CA ASP A 123 -2.31 -2.13 -0.29
C ASP A 123 -2.13 -3.66 -0.28
N ILE A 124 -0.93 -4.15 -0.67
CA ILE A 124 -0.71 -5.57 -0.97
C ILE A 124 0.72 -6.01 -0.62
N VAL A 125 0.86 -7.21 -0.05
CA VAL A 125 2.16 -7.86 0.19
C VAL A 125 2.09 -9.35 -0.08
N PHE A 126 3.07 -9.90 -0.79
CA PHE A 126 3.21 -11.33 -1.06
C PHE A 126 3.96 -12.05 0.08
N ASP A 127 3.50 -13.24 0.44
CA ASP A 127 4.24 -14.16 1.30
C ASP A 127 5.21 -15.07 0.50
N ALA A 128 6.03 -15.84 1.19
CA ALA A 128 6.99 -16.76 0.57
C ALA A 128 6.33 -18.00 -0.08
N HIS A 129 5.02 -18.17 0.06
CA HIS A 129 4.25 -19.34 -0.42
C HIS A 129 3.45 -19.07 -1.70
N GLY A 130 3.53 -17.86 -2.25
CA GLY A 130 2.86 -17.47 -3.49
C GLY A 130 1.44 -16.93 -3.31
N GLY A 131 1.00 -16.78 -2.07
CA GLY A 131 -0.20 -16.02 -1.74
C GLY A 131 0.11 -14.57 -1.42
N PHE A 132 -0.92 -13.75 -1.29
CA PHE A 132 -0.78 -12.36 -0.92
C PHE A 132 -1.86 -11.90 0.05
N TRP A 133 -1.44 -11.02 0.93
CA TRP A 133 -2.33 -10.28 1.82
C TRP A 133 -2.65 -8.93 1.19
N PHE A 134 -3.88 -8.49 1.31
CA PHE A 134 -4.26 -7.14 0.90
C PHE A 134 -5.32 -6.54 1.82
N THR A 135 -5.33 -5.23 1.89
CA THR A 135 -6.33 -4.45 2.62
C THR A 135 -7.43 -3.99 1.68
N ASP A 136 -8.64 -3.90 2.20
CA ASP A 136 -9.75 -3.19 1.56
C ASP A 136 -10.13 -2.00 2.44
N HIS A 137 -9.77 -0.80 2.01
CA HIS A 137 -10.02 0.45 2.75
C HIS A 137 -11.50 0.82 2.79
N GLY A 138 -12.29 0.28 1.85
CA GLY A 138 -13.66 0.71 1.64
C GLY A 138 -13.77 2.05 0.91
N LYS A 139 -14.98 2.54 0.82
CA LYS A 139 -15.33 3.83 0.22
C LYS A 139 -16.07 4.72 1.20
N GLU A 140 -15.74 5.99 1.17
CA GLU A 140 -16.48 7.02 1.89
C GLU A 140 -17.46 7.74 0.97
N ARG A 141 -18.66 7.96 1.48
CA ARG A 141 -19.73 8.73 0.86
C ARG A 141 -20.17 9.82 1.84
N ARG A 142 -21.02 10.71 1.40
CA ARG A 142 -21.39 11.91 2.19
C ARG A 142 -21.88 11.61 3.60
N ARG A 143 -22.56 10.50 3.84
CA ARG A 143 -23.20 10.19 5.12
C ARG A 143 -22.88 8.81 5.69
N ASP A 144 -22.12 8.01 4.95
CA ASP A 144 -21.76 6.65 5.34
C ASP A 144 -20.39 6.27 4.76
N ARG A 145 -19.85 5.18 5.25
CA ARG A 145 -18.65 4.53 4.72
C ARG A 145 -18.81 3.03 4.79
N ASP A 146 -18.05 2.32 3.96
CA ASP A 146 -17.97 0.88 4.05
C ASP A 146 -17.18 0.47 5.30
N VAL A 147 -17.58 -0.63 5.90
CA VAL A 147 -16.79 -1.38 6.86
C VAL A 147 -16.21 -2.57 6.13
N THR A 148 -14.92 -2.73 6.15
CA THR A 148 -14.16 -3.70 5.37
C THR A 148 -13.11 -4.40 6.22
N GLY A 149 -12.15 -5.06 5.61
CA GLY A 149 -11.17 -5.87 6.33
C GLY A 149 -9.90 -6.14 5.56
N VAL A 150 -9.23 -7.19 5.98
CA VAL A 150 -7.99 -7.68 5.38
C VAL A 150 -8.24 -9.07 4.82
N TYR A 151 -7.73 -9.31 3.62
CA TYR A 151 -7.95 -10.52 2.85
C TYR A 151 -6.64 -11.23 2.56
N TYR A 152 -6.73 -12.53 2.35
CA TYR A 152 -5.67 -13.35 1.78
C TYR A 152 -6.14 -14.01 0.50
N ALA A 153 -5.33 -13.98 -0.54
CA ALA A 153 -5.69 -14.56 -1.83
C ALA A 153 -4.51 -15.26 -2.50
N LEU A 154 -4.81 -16.20 -3.39
CA LEU A 154 -3.81 -16.91 -4.18
C LEU A 154 -3.54 -16.19 -5.51
N ALA A 155 -2.29 -16.20 -5.95
CA ALA A 155 -1.84 -15.51 -7.15
C ALA A 155 -2.48 -16.06 -8.46
N ASP A 156 -2.98 -17.28 -8.44
CA ASP A 156 -3.62 -17.92 -9.58
C ASP A 156 -5.12 -17.59 -9.75
N GLY A 157 -5.69 -16.81 -8.82
CA GLY A 157 -7.11 -16.46 -8.86
C GLY A 157 -8.06 -17.52 -8.29
N SER A 158 -7.56 -18.62 -7.73
CA SER A 158 -8.37 -19.79 -7.33
C SER A 158 -9.05 -19.65 -5.97
N ALA A 159 -8.52 -18.83 -5.05
CA ALA A 159 -9.06 -18.68 -3.71
C ALA A 159 -8.79 -17.31 -3.11
N ILE A 160 -9.78 -16.81 -2.38
CA ILE A 160 -9.72 -15.59 -1.56
C ILE A 160 -10.45 -15.83 -0.24
N THR A 161 -9.95 -15.29 0.85
CA THR A 161 -10.53 -15.43 2.19
C THR A 161 -10.48 -14.09 2.91
N GLU A 162 -11.57 -13.70 3.60
CA GLU A 162 -11.59 -12.59 4.53
C GLU A 162 -10.94 -13.04 5.85
N ALA A 163 -9.73 -12.57 6.13
CA ALA A 163 -8.95 -13.02 7.28
C ALA A 163 -9.21 -12.17 8.53
N ILE A 164 -9.39 -10.86 8.37
CA ILE A 164 -9.63 -9.91 9.46
C ILE A 164 -10.85 -9.07 9.10
N PHE A 165 -11.88 -9.10 9.96
CA PHE A 165 -13.07 -8.27 9.84
C PHE A 165 -13.73 -8.07 11.21
N PRO A 166 -14.23 -6.88 11.56
CA PRO A 166 -14.07 -5.60 10.84
C PRO A 166 -12.71 -4.94 11.11
N SER A 167 -12.30 -4.02 10.21
CA SER A 167 -11.18 -3.11 10.41
C SER A 167 -11.59 -1.67 10.03
N GLU A 168 -10.90 -0.67 10.61
CA GLU A 168 -11.25 0.74 10.47
C GLU A 168 -10.44 1.41 9.37
N ALA A 169 -10.89 1.23 8.11
CA ALA A 169 -10.19 1.69 6.91
C ALA A 169 -8.74 1.17 6.87
N PRO A 170 -8.54 -0.17 6.80
CA PRO A 170 -7.20 -0.73 6.71
C PRO A 170 -6.54 -0.29 5.42
N ASN A 171 -5.26 0.10 5.53
CA ASN A 171 -4.49 0.71 4.45
C ASN A 171 -3.16 -0.04 4.29
N GLY A 172 -2.04 0.51 4.76
CA GLY A 172 -0.75 -0.14 4.65
C GLY A 172 -0.72 -1.55 5.24
N ILE A 173 -0.07 -2.49 4.54
CA ILE A 173 0.07 -3.87 4.95
C ILE A 173 1.50 -4.36 4.68
N GLY A 174 2.05 -5.16 5.61
CA GLY A 174 3.40 -5.72 5.45
C GLY A 174 3.65 -6.90 6.37
N LEU A 175 4.61 -7.72 6.00
CA LEU A 175 5.01 -8.89 6.79
C LEU A 175 6.28 -8.57 7.62
N SER A 176 6.39 -9.19 8.79
CA SER A 176 7.64 -9.21 9.55
C SER A 176 8.74 -9.93 8.76
N PRO A 177 10.03 -9.72 9.07
CA PRO A 177 11.13 -10.43 8.38
C PRO A 177 11.04 -11.96 8.42
N SER A 178 10.43 -12.53 9.47
CA SER A 178 10.18 -13.95 9.64
C SER A 178 8.84 -14.42 9.08
N GLU A 179 8.00 -13.49 8.60
CA GLU A 179 6.63 -13.73 8.11
C GLU A 179 5.71 -14.38 9.17
N ASP A 180 6.01 -14.19 10.46
CA ASP A 180 5.21 -14.66 11.59
C ASP A 180 4.27 -13.58 12.16
N GLU A 181 4.41 -12.32 11.74
CA GLU A 181 3.50 -11.23 12.03
C GLU A 181 3.07 -10.48 10.73
N LEU A 182 1.80 -10.12 10.66
CA LEU A 182 1.24 -9.23 9.65
C LEU A 182 0.97 -7.87 10.28
N TYR A 183 1.59 -6.83 9.74
CA TYR A 183 1.35 -5.44 10.15
C TYR A 183 0.26 -4.82 9.29
N VAL A 184 -0.69 -4.14 9.94
CA VAL A 184 -1.79 -3.42 9.28
C VAL A 184 -1.92 -2.02 9.87
N ALA A 185 -1.82 -1.01 9.03
CA ALA A 185 -2.08 0.37 9.39
C ALA A 185 -3.54 0.73 9.11
N GLU A 186 -4.20 1.35 10.07
CA GLU A 186 -5.56 1.88 9.91
C GLU A 186 -5.53 3.40 9.73
N THR A 187 -6.13 3.88 8.65
CA THR A 187 -6.14 5.31 8.33
C THR A 187 -6.92 6.11 9.35
N HIS A 188 -8.18 5.76 9.59
CA HIS A 188 -9.08 6.59 10.39
C HIS A 188 -8.73 6.63 11.87
N THR A 189 -8.08 5.59 12.38
CA THR A 189 -7.71 5.49 13.80
C THR A 189 -6.28 5.96 14.06
N GLY A 190 -5.44 6.07 13.03
CA GLY A 190 -4.01 6.35 13.15
C GLY A 190 -3.29 5.29 13.98
N ARG A 191 -3.66 4.02 13.81
CA ARG A 191 -3.13 2.90 14.57
C ARG A 191 -2.41 1.90 13.68
N LEU A 192 -1.36 1.32 14.23
CA LEU A 192 -0.65 0.18 13.66
C LEU A 192 -0.94 -1.06 14.51
N TRP A 193 -1.40 -2.11 13.86
CA TRP A 193 -1.69 -3.40 14.44
C TRP A 193 -0.72 -4.46 13.94
N ALA A 194 -0.38 -5.45 14.80
CA ALA A 194 0.34 -6.66 14.44
C ALA A 194 -0.52 -7.88 14.74
N TYR A 195 -0.66 -8.76 13.77
CA TYR A 195 -1.42 -10.01 13.85
C TYR A 195 -0.46 -11.17 13.70
N ALA A 196 -0.38 -12.04 14.72
CA ALA A 196 0.42 -13.25 14.66
C ALA A 196 -0.16 -14.21 13.59
N LEU A 197 0.72 -14.83 12.80
CA LEU A 197 0.37 -15.76 11.74
C LEU A 197 0.66 -17.21 12.12
N ASP A 198 -0.22 -18.13 11.70
CA ASP A 198 -0.07 -19.58 11.79
C ASP A 198 0.01 -20.21 10.39
N GLY A 199 0.79 -19.57 9.52
CA GLY A 199 1.00 -19.94 8.14
C GLY A 199 0.20 -19.10 7.13
N PRO A 200 0.27 -19.45 5.84
CA PRO A 200 -0.32 -18.69 4.75
C PRO A 200 -1.82 -18.48 4.93
N GLY A 201 -2.27 -17.23 4.92
CA GLY A 201 -3.68 -16.87 5.06
C GLY A 201 -4.31 -17.16 6.42
N LYS A 202 -3.53 -17.53 7.45
CA LYS A 202 -4.05 -17.91 8.75
C LYS A 202 -3.51 -17.04 9.88
N LEU A 203 -4.43 -16.48 10.67
CA LEU A 203 -4.07 -15.83 11.93
C LEU A 203 -3.86 -16.87 13.02
N ALA A 204 -2.84 -16.66 13.85
CA ALA A 204 -2.65 -17.45 15.08
C ALA A 204 -3.67 -17.03 16.14
N GLY A 205 -4.16 -18.04 16.90
CA GLY A 205 -5.05 -17.84 18.05
C GLY A 205 -6.55 -17.90 17.74
N PRO A 206 -7.40 -17.91 18.76
CA PRO A 206 -8.84 -18.03 18.59
C PRO A 206 -9.44 -16.76 18.01
N LYS A 207 -10.34 -16.91 17.04
CA LYS A 207 -11.17 -15.79 16.57
C LYS A 207 -12.05 -15.33 17.74
N THR A 208 -11.85 -14.11 18.21
CA THR A 208 -12.71 -13.55 19.25
C THR A 208 -14.00 -13.02 18.63
N PRO A 209 -15.19 -13.35 19.18
CA PRO A 209 -16.48 -12.92 18.62
C PRO A 209 -16.84 -11.47 18.93
N VAL A 210 -16.00 -10.75 19.68
CA VAL A 210 -16.25 -9.35 20.05
C VAL A 210 -15.56 -8.44 19.04
N ARG A 211 -16.08 -7.24 18.82
CA ARG A 211 -15.43 -6.14 18.06
C ARG A 211 -14.02 -5.83 18.60
N GLY A 212 -13.21 -6.84 18.78
CA GLY A 212 -11.84 -6.77 19.23
C GLY A 212 -10.97 -7.25 18.09
N HIS A 213 -10.06 -6.38 17.65
CA HIS A 213 -8.98 -6.80 16.82
C HIS A 213 -8.28 -7.99 17.49
N GLN A 214 -8.05 -9.06 16.76
CA GLN A 214 -7.24 -10.17 17.26
C GLN A 214 -5.75 -9.80 17.28
N GLY A 215 -5.43 -8.60 16.77
CA GLY A 215 -4.10 -8.05 16.70
C GLY A 215 -3.64 -7.40 17.99
N ARG A 216 -2.33 -7.34 18.16
CA ARG A 216 -1.64 -6.52 19.15
C ARG A 216 -1.55 -5.08 18.62
N LEU A 217 -1.99 -4.10 19.43
CA LEU A 217 -1.72 -2.70 19.11
C LEU A 217 -0.22 -2.44 19.25
N VAL A 218 0.42 -2.06 18.14
CA VAL A 218 1.84 -1.69 18.14
C VAL A 218 2.01 -0.22 18.48
N ALA A 219 1.22 0.64 17.82
CA ALA A 219 1.27 2.09 18.04
C ALA A 219 -0.07 2.74 17.75
N GLY A 220 -0.33 3.84 18.46
CA GLY A 220 -1.39 4.79 18.19
C GLY A 220 -0.86 6.19 18.49
N LEU A 221 -0.83 7.05 17.50
CA LEU A 221 -0.26 8.38 17.65
C LEU A 221 -1.30 9.39 18.13
N SER A 222 -0.84 10.41 18.87
CA SER A 222 -1.68 11.54 19.26
C SER A 222 -1.79 12.58 18.14
N GLY A 223 -2.80 13.43 18.22
CA GLY A 223 -3.06 14.47 17.24
C GLY A 223 -3.80 13.95 16.00
N LEU A 224 -3.94 14.82 15.00
CA LEU A 224 -4.55 14.44 13.72
C LEU A 224 -3.47 13.89 12.79
N GLN A 225 -3.42 12.57 12.70
CA GLN A 225 -2.51 11.84 11.83
C GLN A 225 -3.27 10.65 11.25
N LEU A 226 -3.19 10.48 9.94
CA LEU A 226 -3.80 9.35 9.25
C LEU A 226 -2.67 8.47 8.72
N PHE A 227 -2.66 7.21 9.10
CA PHE A 227 -1.72 6.25 8.54
C PHE A 227 -2.18 5.83 7.14
N ASP A 228 -1.21 5.76 6.23
CA ASP A 228 -1.41 5.32 4.86
C ASP A 228 -0.61 4.04 4.59
N SER A 229 -0.11 3.83 3.41
CA SER A 229 0.66 2.64 3.04
C SER A 229 1.98 2.54 3.80
N LEU A 230 2.58 1.37 3.84
CA LEU A 230 3.78 1.10 4.62
C LEU A 230 4.77 0.18 3.90
N ALA A 231 6.02 0.24 4.32
CA ALA A 231 7.02 -0.79 4.06
C ALA A 231 7.69 -1.19 5.37
N VAL A 232 8.29 -2.38 5.40
CA VAL A 232 9.07 -2.88 6.54
C VAL A 232 10.55 -2.79 6.21
N ASP A 233 11.39 -2.34 7.15
CA ASP A 233 12.84 -2.38 6.97
C ASP A 233 13.44 -3.74 7.42
N GLY A 234 14.69 -4.00 7.09
CA GLY A 234 15.36 -5.26 7.39
C GLY A 234 15.54 -5.56 8.90
N ALA A 235 15.35 -4.56 9.75
CA ALA A 235 15.32 -4.72 11.21
C ALA A 235 13.89 -4.95 11.75
N GLY A 236 12.89 -5.00 10.88
CA GLY A 236 11.49 -5.19 11.24
C GLY A 236 10.75 -3.91 11.64
N ASN A 237 11.36 -2.72 11.50
CA ASN A 237 10.63 -1.49 11.75
C ASN A 237 9.62 -1.24 10.63
N VAL A 238 8.41 -0.83 11.02
CA VAL A 238 7.35 -0.47 10.10
C VAL A 238 7.47 1.02 9.75
N CYS A 239 7.71 1.31 8.48
CA CYS A 239 7.85 2.66 7.94
C CYS A 239 6.50 3.06 7.31
N VAL A 240 5.67 3.76 8.07
CA VAL A 240 4.30 4.12 7.67
C VAL A 240 4.27 5.53 7.08
N ALA A 241 3.76 5.68 5.88
CA ALA A 241 3.44 7.00 5.35
C ALA A 241 2.32 7.65 6.17
N THR A 242 2.48 8.92 6.48
CA THR A 242 1.62 9.61 7.45
C THR A 242 1.06 10.89 6.84
N ILE A 243 -0.24 10.89 6.59
CA ILE A 243 -0.98 12.03 6.05
C ILE A 243 -1.23 13.07 7.15
N HIS A 244 -1.37 14.32 6.78
CA HIS A 244 -1.45 15.55 7.57
C HIS A 244 -0.13 15.94 8.22
N ASN A 245 0.54 15.05 8.93
CA ASN A 245 1.87 15.31 9.47
C ASN A 245 2.95 15.37 8.36
N GLY A 246 2.69 14.74 7.23
CA GLY A 246 3.54 14.77 6.02
C GLY A 246 4.90 14.11 6.24
N GLY A 247 5.02 12.83 5.92
CA GLY A 247 6.28 12.11 6.06
C GLY A 247 6.14 10.62 6.35
N ILE A 248 7.23 10.03 6.81
CA ILE A 248 7.31 8.61 7.16
C ILE A 248 7.49 8.48 8.67
N THR A 249 6.55 7.82 9.32
CA THR A 249 6.65 7.45 10.73
C THR A 249 7.27 6.06 10.84
N VAL A 250 8.40 5.96 11.53
CA VAL A 250 9.14 4.70 11.73
C VAL A 250 8.79 4.16 13.11
N ILE A 251 8.21 2.97 13.13
CA ILE A 251 7.66 2.31 14.32
C ILE A 251 8.38 0.98 14.51
N PRO A 252 9.21 0.81 15.56
CA PRO A 252 9.77 -0.49 15.92
C PRO A 252 8.69 -1.54 16.23
N PRO A 253 8.98 -2.85 16.08
CA PRO A 253 8.01 -3.93 16.32
C PRO A 253 7.38 -3.92 17.71
N ASP A 254 8.11 -3.41 18.72
CA ASP A 254 7.63 -3.27 20.09
C ASP A 254 6.88 -1.96 20.37
N GLY A 255 6.76 -1.07 19.38
CA GLY A 255 6.12 0.24 19.50
C GLY A 255 6.93 1.29 20.27
N SER A 256 8.18 0.98 20.61
CA SER A 256 9.08 1.92 21.31
C SER A 256 9.74 2.93 20.35
N HIS A 257 10.26 4.04 20.88
CA HIS A 257 11.14 4.97 20.16
C HIS A 257 10.68 5.34 18.75
N ILE A 258 9.39 5.62 18.59
CA ILE A 258 8.81 6.05 17.32
C ILE A 258 9.49 7.33 16.85
N SER A 259 9.90 7.38 15.59
CA SER A 259 10.49 8.53 14.96
C SER A 259 9.73 8.94 13.70
N HIS A 260 9.93 10.19 13.26
CA HIS A 260 9.27 10.74 12.08
C HIS A 260 10.28 11.42 11.17
N VAL A 261 10.22 11.08 9.88
CA VAL A 261 11.01 11.67 8.81
C VAL A 261 10.08 12.58 8.00
N PRO A 262 10.15 13.91 8.18
CA PRO A 262 9.22 14.83 7.54
C PRO A 262 9.46 14.94 6.03
N MET A 263 8.36 15.04 5.26
CA MET A 263 8.34 15.27 3.82
C MET A 263 7.61 16.59 3.50
N PRO A 264 7.90 17.23 2.35
CA PRO A 264 7.32 18.53 2.01
C PRO A 264 5.85 18.48 1.57
N ASP A 265 5.28 17.28 1.42
CA ASP A 265 3.89 17.07 1.05
C ASP A 265 3.11 16.52 2.25
N PRO A 266 2.06 17.21 2.75
CA PRO A 266 1.23 16.69 3.83
C PRO A 266 0.46 15.42 3.44
N ILE A 267 0.39 15.10 2.15
CA ILE A 267 -0.17 13.84 1.63
C ILE A 267 0.98 12.98 1.09
N THR A 268 1.84 12.58 2.02
CA THR A 268 2.84 11.52 1.78
C THR A 268 2.15 10.18 2.01
N THR A 269 2.08 9.34 0.99
CA THR A 269 1.14 8.21 0.98
C THR A 269 1.80 6.85 0.97
N ASN A 270 3.02 6.71 0.44
CA ASN A 270 3.66 5.40 0.37
C ASN A 270 5.19 5.50 0.37
N ILE A 271 5.85 4.40 0.70
CA ILE A 271 7.29 4.21 0.69
C ILE A 271 7.62 2.79 0.20
N CYS A 272 8.64 2.65 -0.64
CA CYS A 272 9.27 1.36 -0.91
C CYS A 272 10.79 1.48 -0.87
N PHE A 273 11.47 0.35 -0.80
CA PHE A 273 12.93 0.29 -0.77
C PHE A 273 13.48 -0.33 -2.04
N GLY A 274 14.57 0.24 -2.54
CA GLY A 274 15.29 -0.22 -3.71
C GLY A 274 16.75 0.14 -3.68
N GLY A 275 17.40 0.07 -4.84
CA GLY A 275 18.85 0.13 -4.94
C GLY A 275 19.50 -1.22 -4.64
N GLU A 276 20.77 -1.36 -4.95
CA GLU A 276 21.50 -2.62 -4.82
C GLU A 276 21.55 -3.13 -3.36
N ASP A 277 21.60 -2.22 -2.39
CA ASP A 277 21.64 -2.52 -0.94
C ASP A 277 20.30 -2.29 -0.22
N LEU A 278 19.23 -2.02 -0.96
CA LEU A 278 17.90 -1.70 -0.47
C LEU A 278 17.84 -0.47 0.48
N LYS A 279 18.84 0.42 0.39
CA LYS A 279 18.90 1.64 1.23
C LYS A 279 18.39 2.89 0.54
N THR A 280 17.87 2.79 -0.66
CA THR A 280 17.19 3.88 -1.32
C THR A 280 15.69 3.78 -1.02
N ALA A 281 15.16 4.71 -0.22
CA ALA A 281 13.72 4.84 -0.01
C ALA A 281 13.12 5.70 -1.14
N TYR A 282 12.15 5.14 -1.87
CA TYR A 282 11.32 5.85 -2.83
C TYR A 282 9.98 6.18 -2.16
N ILE A 283 9.60 7.45 -2.21
CA ILE A 283 8.44 7.96 -1.45
C ILE A 283 7.52 8.74 -2.40
N THR A 284 6.22 8.44 -2.33
CA THR A 284 5.19 9.15 -3.10
C THR A 284 4.68 10.37 -2.34
N LEU A 285 4.76 11.53 -3.01
CA LEU A 285 4.22 12.80 -2.56
C LEU A 285 2.97 13.09 -3.39
N SER A 286 1.83 12.54 -2.96
CA SER A 286 0.71 12.29 -3.86
C SER A 286 -0.08 13.54 -4.19
N SER A 287 -0.23 14.50 -3.24
CA SER A 287 -0.94 15.73 -3.57
C SER A 287 -0.19 16.58 -4.59
N THR A 288 1.14 16.53 -4.59
CA THR A 288 1.99 17.31 -5.51
C THR A 288 2.43 16.52 -6.74
N GLY A 289 2.01 15.25 -6.86
CA GLY A 289 2.28 14.41 -8.02
C GLY A 289 3.76 14.08 -8.23
N LYS A 290 4.49 13.79 -7.15
CA LYS A 290 5.95 13.57 -7.19
C LYS A 290 6.34 12.20 -6.65
N LEU A 291 7.38 11.63 -7.25
CA LEU A 291 8.18 10.56 -6.68
C LEU A 291 9.52 11.12 -6.28
N VAL A 292 9.90 10.93 -5.02
CA VAL A 292 11.21 11.33 -4.50
C VAL A 292 11.98 10.12 -4.00
N ALA A 293 13.30 10.24 -3.89
CA ALA A 293 14.15 9.24 -3.27
C ALA A 293 15.06 9.86 -2.23
N MET A 294 15.42 9.08 -1.22
CA MET A 294 16.39 9.47 -0.19
C MET A 294 17.18 8.26 0.31
N ASP A 295 18.37 8.53 0.84
CA ASP A 295 19.14 7.50 1.52
C ASP A 295 18.46 7.15 2.85
N TRP A 296 18.23 5.84 3.06
CA TRP A 296 17.62 5.33 4.27
C TRP A 296 18.68 4.72 5.19
N PRO A 297 18.61 4.93 6.51
CA PRO A 297 19.68 4.51 7.42
C PRO A 297 19.85 2.98 7.55
N ARG A 298 18.82 2.22 7.18
CA ARG A 298 18.80 0.75 7.22
C ARG A 298 18.32 0.20 5.87
N PRO A 299 18.75 -0.99 5.45
CA PRO A 299 18.17 -1.62 4.26
C PRO A 299 16.67 -1.88 4.49
N GLY A 300 15.87 -1.77 3.45
CA GLY A 300 14.52 -2.29 3.42
C GLY A 300 14.50 -3.80 3.57
N LEU A 301 13.35 -4.35 3.96
CA LEU A 301 13.12 -5.79 3.92
C LEU A 301 13.08 -6.24 2.44
N ALA A 302 13.88 -7.26 2.10
CA ALA A 302 13.78 -7.88 0.80
C ALA A 302 12.43 -8.54 0.61
N LEU A 303 11.70 -8.14 -0.43
CA LEU A 303 10.36 -8.63 -0.72
C LEU A 303 10.41 -9.92 -1.55
N ASN A 304 9.50 -10.84 -1.25
CA ASN A 304 9.30 -12.04 -2.05
C ASN A 304 8.96 -11.65 -3.50
N TYR A 305 9.53 -12.38 -4.48
CA TYR A 305 9.31 -12.21 -5.92
C TYR A 305 9.76 -10.86 -6.52
N LEU A 306 10.50 -10.05 -5.77
CA LEU A 306 11.06 -8.80 -6.25
C LEU A 306 12.59 -8.76 -6.10
N ASN A 307 13.08 -8.91 -4.87
CA ASN A 307 14.52 -8.75 -4.55
C ASN A 307 15.01 -9.72 -3.45
N LYS A 308 14.24 -10.79 -3.20
CA LYS A 308 14.60 -11.89 -2.30
C LYS A 308 14.94 -13.15 -3.09
#